data_d9b52e4c145c9ffe697078403e52cab3
#
_entry.id   d9b52e4c145c9ffe697078403e52cab3
#
_cell.length_a   1.000
_cell.length_b   1.000
_cell.length_c   1.000
_cell.angle_alpha   90.00
_cell.angle_beta   90.00
_cell.angle_gamma   90.00
#
_symmetry.space_group_name_H-M   'P 1'
#
loop_
_entity.id
_entity.type
_entity.pdbx_description
1 polymer ?
#
loop_
_entity_poly.entity_id
_entity_poly.type
_entity_poly.pdbx_seq_one_letter_code
_entity_poly.pdbx_strand_id
1 'polypeptide(L)'
;MPTNVSGTKDVPIMKCPVCKTPELQMMDVEDGLTFYNCPQCCGNWVKGAEYWKWLEQHGPNLPERSAADSKLLLAEPGFHIDCPECRFRMVKYLVGHGLSFTLDHCEGCKGVWFDRNEWEALKERNLHDDLHSMLTSFWQNAAHKEARKKRLEQIYIARFGPDDFAEIARVRAWLEARANKQHLIAFLTDKDPFDL
;
A
#
# COMPACT_ATOMS: atom_id res chain seq x y z
N MET A 1 35.36 -0.09 47.37
CA MET A 1 34.01 -0.56 46.93
C MET A 1 33.73 0.03 45.57
N PRO A 2 33.74 -0.70 44.48
CA PRO A 2 33.33 -0.20 43.19
C PRO A 2 31.82 -0.38 43.06
N THR A 3 31.08 0.71 42.84
CA THR A 3 29.66 0.74 42.52
C THR A 3 29.46 0.30 41.08
N ASN A 4 28.93 -0.89 40.94
CA ASN A 4 28.52 -1.47 39.66
C ASN A 4 27.21 -0.80 39.20
N VAL A 5 27.29 0.11 38.25
CA VAL A 5 26.10 0.68 37.55
C VAL A 5 25.99 -0.01 36.20
N SER A 6 25.46 -1.23 36.21
CA SER A 6 24.98 -1.87 35.00
C SER A 6 23.53 -1.38 34.74
N GLY A 7 23.43 -0.23 34.10
CA GLY A 7 22.18 0.25 33.54
C GLY A 7 21.87 -0.50 32.25
N THR A 8 21.34 -1.71 32.35
CA THR A 8 20.58 -2.30 31.23
C THR A 8 19.31 -1.47 31.06
N LYS A 9 19.27 -0.62 30.06
CA LYS A 9 18.00 0.00 29.62
C LYS A 9 17.09 -1.18 29.26
N ASP A 10 16.08 -1.41 30.09
CA ASP A 10 14.99 -2.33 29.76
C ASP A 10 14.36 -1.83 28.44
N VAL A 11 14.74 -2.47 27.34
CA VAL A 11 14.07 -2.26 26.05
C VAL A 11 12.68 -2.87 26.20
N PRO A 12 11.61 -2.10 26.11
CA PRO A 12 10.27 -2.65 26.32
C PRO A 12 10.03 -3.78 25.32
N ILE A 13 9.68 -4.96 25.84
CA ILE A 13 9.39 -6.14 25.06
C ILE A 13 8.16 -5.87 24.19
N MET A 14 8.34 -5.81 22.89
CA MET A 14 7.25 -5.64 21.93
C MET A 14 6.73 -6.99 21.47
N LYS A 15 5.42 -7.22 21.58
CA LYS A 15 4.76 -8.43 21.08
C LYS A 15 4.19 -8.20 19.69
N CYS A 16 4.22 -9.25 18.87
CA CYS A 16 3.64 -9.21 17.54
C CYS A 16 2.15 -8.81 17.60
N PRO A 17 1.74 -7.76 16.85
CA PRO A 17 0.35 -7.30 16.85
C PRO A 17 -0.62 -8.27 16.17
N VAL A 18 -0.12 -9.16 15.30
CA VAL A 18 -0.89 -10.18 14.59
C VAL A 18 -0.97 -11.48 15.40
N CYS A 19 0.18 -12.07 15.75
CA CYS A 19 0.25 -13.35 16.46
C CYS A 19 -0.01 -13.26 17.97
N LYS A 20 0.11 -12.05 18.55
CA LYS A 20 -0.12 -11.70 19.96
C LYS A 20 0.91 -12.24 20.97
N THR A 21 1.51 -13.39 20.73
CA THR A 21 2.41 -14.08 21.68
C THR A 21 3.89 -13.92 21.39
N PRO A 22 4.40 -14.05 20.14
CA PRO A 22 5.84 -13.91 19.90
C PRO A 22 6.35 -12.50 20.18
N GLU A 23 7.51 -12.43 20.82
CA GLU A 23 8.28 -11.20 20.93
C GLU A 23 8.90 -10.87 19.58
N LEU A 24 8.87 -9.58 19.24
CA LEU A 24 9.52 -9.08 18.03
C LEU A 24 11.04 -9.08 18.23
N GLN A 25 11.74 -9.59 17.25
CA GLN A 25 13.20 -9.66 17.22
C GLN A 25 13.78 -8.51 16.40
N MET A 26 14.74 -7.80 16.96
CA MET A 26 15.41 -6.71 16.26
C MET A 26 16.30 -7.27 15.14
N MET A 27 16.15 -6.72 13.95
CA MET A 27 16.93 -7.05 12.74
C MET A 27 17.38 -5.77 12.06
N ASP A 28 18.63 -5.71 11.66
CA ASP A 28 19.10 -4.69 10.72
C ASP A 28 18.82 -5.20 9.30
N VAL A 29 17.99 -4.47 8.56
CA VAL A 29 17.47 -4.93 7.27
C VAL A 29 18.18 -4.25 6.10
N GLU A 30 18.56 -2.98 6.24
CA GLU A 30 19.12 -2.21 5.14
C GLU A 30 19.82 -0.95 5.67
N ASP A 31 21.13 -0.86 5.46
CA ASP A 31 21.94 0.33 5.70
C ASP A 31 21.60 1.12 6.99
N GLY A 32 21.39 0.39 8.10
CA GLY A 32 21.05 0.96 9.40
C GLY A 32 19.55 1.18 9.66
N LEU A 33 18.65 0.68 8.80
CA LEU A 33 17.23 0.62 9.11
C LEU A 33 16.91 -0.61 9.94
N THR A 34 16.48 -0.39 11.16
CA THR A 34 16.14 -1.46 12.10
C THR A 34 14.67 -1.85 12.00
N PHE A 35 14.43 -3.13 11.80
CA PHE A 35 13.11 -3.76 11.87
C PHE A 35 12.97 -4.60 13.13
N TYR A 36 11.74 -4.71 13.61
CA TYR A 36 11.35 -5.62 14.68
C TYR A 36 10.48 -6.72 14.07
N ASN A 37 11.10 -7.85 13.75
CA ASN A 37 10.51 -8.96 13.02
C ASN A 37 9.78 -9.94 13.93
N CYS A 38 8.64 -10.45 13.47
CA CYS A 38 7.94 -11.56 14.10
C CYS A 38 8.43 -12.90 13.53
N PRO A 39 9.03 -13.80 14.36
CA PRO A 39 9.53 -15.09 13.87
C PRO A 39 8.42 -16.05 13.39
N GLN A 40 7.15 -15.79 13.74
CA GLN A 40 6.04 -16.65 13.39
C GLN A 40 5.34 -16.23 12.09
N CYS A 41 4.94 -14.96 11.95
CA CYS A 41 4.24 -14.48 10.74
C CYS A 41 5.16 -13.78 9.75
N CYS A 42 6.42 -13.52 10.11
CA CYS A 42 7.38 -12.76 9.32
C CYS A 42 6.94 -11.31 9.02
N GLY A 43 6.02 -10.76 9.80
CA GLY A 43 5.67 -9.35 9.74
C GLY A 43 6.72 -8.50 10.47
N ASN A 44 6.84 -7.24 10.10
CA ASN A 44 7.89 -6.34 10.52
C ASN A 44 7.31 -5.03 11.07
N TRP A 45 7.78 -4.61 12.24
CA TRP A 45 7.51 -3.29 12.79
C TRP A 45 8.69 -2.37 12.57
N VAL A 46 8.43 -1.18 12.06
CA VAL A 46 9.41 -0.11 11.91
C VAL A 46 8.97 1.08 12.75
N LYS A 47 9.84 1.56 13.64
CA LYS A 47 9.57 2.79 14.39
C LYS A 47 9.67 4.02 13.49
N GLY A 48 8.73 4.95 13.63
CA GLY A 48 8.71 6.14 12.80
C GLY A 48 10.01 6.93 12.85
N ALA A 49 10.58 7.12 14.06
CA ALA A 49 11.85 7.83 14.20
C ALA A 49 13.05 7.14 13.53
N GLU A 50 13.07 5.79 13.51
CA GLU A 50 14.12 5.02 12.85
C GLU A 50 14.01 5.11 11.33
N TYR A 51 12.79 5.03 10.80
CA TYR A 51 12.53 5.23 9.37
C TYR A 51 12.93 6.63 8.89
N TRP A 52 12.54 7.69 9.61
CA TRP A 52 12.91 9.06 9.25
C TRP A 52 14.41 9.30 9.26
N LYS A 53 15.10 8.80 10.29
CA LYS A 53 16.55 8.89 10.38
C LYS A 53 17.23 8.17 9.21
N TRP A 54 16.76 6.99 8.86
CA TRP A 54 17.25 6.23 7.71
C TRP A 54 17.03 7.00 6.40
N LEU A 55 15.82 7.54 6.19
CA LEU A 55 15.47 8.30 4.99
C LEU A 55 16.34 9.54 4.81
N GLU A 56 16.62 10.29 5.89
CA GLU A 56 17.52 11.45 5.85
C GLU A 56 18.95 11.08 5.43
N GLN A 57 19.42 9.90 5.77
CA GLN A 57 20.79 9.43 5.47
C GLN A 57 20.93 8.86 4.06
N HIS A 58 19.89 8.21 3.53
CA HIS A 58 19.92 7.49 2.24
C HIS A 58 19.28 8.29 1.10
N GLY A 59 18.68 9.40 1.40
CA GLY A 59 18.06 10.30 0.44
C GLY A 59 16.72 9.76 -0.06
N PRO A 60 15.73 10.64 -0.19
CA PRO A 60 14.45 10.33 -0.79
C PRO A 60 14.55 10.30 -2.32
N ASN A 61 13.56 9.71 -2.95
CA ASN A 61 13.23 9.86 -4.38
C ASN A 61 14.03 9.00 -5.35
N LEU A 62 14.05 7.71 -5.09
CA LEU A 62 14.32 6.77 -6.15
C LEU A 62 13.15 6.81 -7.15
N PRO A 63 13.40 6.89 -8.48
CA PRO A 63 12.31 6.90 -9.45
C PRO A 63 11.49 5.61 -9.33
N GLU A 64 10.17 5.75 -9.27
CA GLU A 64 9.25 4.61 -9.23
C GLU A 64 9.51 3.68 -10.41
N ARG A 65 9.56 2.37 -10.17
CA ARG A 65 9.68 1.35 -11.20
C ARG A 65 8.31 0.87 -11.63
N SER A 66 8.13 0.61 -12.93
CA SER A 66 6.93 -0.06 -13.43
C SER A 66 6.76 -1.43 -12.79
N ALA A 67 5.52 -1.90 -12.67
CA ALA A 67 5.24 -3.22 -12.14
C ALA A 67 5.98 -4.29 -12.96
N ALA A 68 7.02 -4.86 -12.39
CA ALA A 68 7.40 -6.21 -12.74
C ALA A 68 6.34 -7.16 -12.16
N ASP A 69 6.10 -8.30 -12.81
CA ASP A 69 5.22 -9.33 -12.27
C ASP A 69 5.82 -9.88 -10.97
N SER A 70 5.59 -9.15 -9.87
CA SER A 70 6.01 -9.60 -8.54
C SER A 70 5.19 -10.83 -8.19
N LYS A 71 5.89 -11.95 -7.98
CA LYS A 71 5.29 -13.21 -7.53
C LYS A 71 5.26 -13.31 -6.01
N LEU A 72 5.47 -12.21 -5.30
CA LEU A 72 5.47 -12.19 -3.84
C LEU A 72 4.06 -12.50 -3.33
N LEU A 73 3.96 -13.51 -2.49
CA LEU A 73 2.73 -13.81 -1.76
C LEU A 73 2.59 -12.80 -0.63
N LEU A 74 1.69 -11.87 -0.80
CA LEU A 74 1.33 -10.89 0.22
C LEU A 74 0.24 -11.48 1.12
N ALA A 75 0.40 -11.32 2.42
CA ALA A 75 -0.57 -11.75 3.41
C ALA A 75 -1.15 -10.51 4.09
N GLU A 76 -2.44 -10.24 3.88
CA GLU A 76 -3.13 -9.19 4.62
C GLU A 76 -4.06 -9.82 5.67
N PRO A 77 -3.84 -9.60 6.97
CA PRO A 77 -4.84 -9.89 7.95
C PRO A 77 -6.02 -8.95 7.75
N GLY A 78 -7.22 -9.50 7.52
CA GLY A 78 -8.45 -8.74 7.29
C GLY A 78 -8.98 -7.98 8.51
N PHE A 79 -8.21 -7.89 9.61
CA PHE A 79 -8.59 -7.25 10.87
C PHE A 79 -7.65 -6.09 11.23
N HIS A 80 -8.16 -5.20 12.07
CA HIS A 80 -7.34 -4.11 12.62
C HIS A 80 -6.42 -4.63 13.72
N ILE A 81 -5.19 -4.15 13.72
CA ILE A 81 -4.17 -4.46 14.72
C ILE A 81 -3.83 -3.23 15.55
N ASP A 82 -3.36 -3.47 16.76
CA ASP A 82 -2.93 -2.41 17.67
C ASP A 82 -1.40 -2.28 17.63
N CYS A 83 -0.91 -1.05 17.73
CA CYS A 83 0.51 -0.76 17.71
C CYS A 83 1.29 -1.58 18.76
N PRO A 84 2.38 -2.27 18.39
CA PRO A 84 3.17 -3.06 19.33
C PRO A 84 3.89 -2.19 20.39
N GLU A 85 4.10 -0.90 20.09
CA GLU A 85 4.83 0.04 20.95
C GLU A 85 3.90 0.80 21.90
N CYS A 86 2.89 1.52 21.39
CA CYS A 86 2.05 2.41 22.17
C CYS A 86 0.59 1.92 22.35
N ARG A 87 0.23 0.77 21.79
CA ARG A 87 -1.10 0.13 21.89
C ARG A 87 -2.26 0.88 21.26
N PHE A 88 -2.04 2.00 20.59
CA PHE A 88 -3.08 2.65 19.81
C PHE A 88 -3.48 1.78 18.63
N ARG A 89 -4.76 1.84 18.26
CA ARG A 89 -5.26 1.17 17.05
C ARG A 89 -4.59 1.77 15.81
N MET A 90 -4.05 0.92 14.95
CA MET A 90 -3.43 1.37 13.72
C MET A 90 -4.45 1.62 12.62
N VAL A 91 -4.13 2.54 11.73
CA VAL A 91 -4.95 2.93 10.58
C VAL A 91 -4.34 2.30 9.32
N LYS A 92 -5.19 1.74 8.47
CA LYS A 92 -4.77 1.13 7.21
C LYS A 92 -4.70 2.18 6.10
N TYR A 93 -3.56 2.22 5.42
CA TYR A 93 -3.30 3.10 4.29
C TYR A 93 -3.03 2.28 3.04
N LEU A 94 -3.82 2.49 1.99
CA LEU A 94 -3.66 1.78 0.71
C LEU A 94 -2.39 2.26 0.00
N VAL A 95 -1.54 1.33 -0.41
CA VAL A 95 -0.31 1.65 -1.14
C VAL A 95 -0.64 2.19 -2.53
N GLY A 96 -1.49 1.52 -3.29
CA GLY A 96 -1.81 1.93 -4.66
C GLY A 96 -0.67 1.67 -5.64
N HIS A 97 -0.59 2.45 -6.71
CA HIS A 97 0.47 2.34 -7.73
C HIS A 97 0.67 0.91 -8.29
N GLY A 98 -0.45 0.20 -8.49
CA GLY A 98 -0.44 -1.19 -8.94
C GLY A 98 -0.32 -2.22 -7.81
N LEU A 99 0.03 -1.81 -6.59
CA LEU A 99 0.03 -2.65 -5.39
C LEU A 99 -1.33 -2.56 -4.69
N SER A 100 -1.90 -3.70 -4.30
CA SER A 100 -3.27 -3.80 -3.77
C SER A 100 -3.35 -4.05 -2.27
N PHE A 101 -2.23 -3.97 -1.55
CA PHE A 101 -2.20 -4.14 -0.09
C PHE A 101 -2.24 -2.80 0.67
N THR A 102 -2.42 -2.91 1.97
CA THR A 102 -2.48 -1.77 2.90
C THR A 102 -1.37 -1.86 3.93
N LEU A 103 -0.80 -0.72 4.33
CA LEU A 103 0.12 -0.61 5.45
C LEU A 103 -0.65 -0.21 6.71
N ASP A 104 -0.33 -0.82 7.84
CA ASP A 104 -0.87 -0.44 9.14
C ASP A 104 0.05 0.61 9.81
N HIS A 105 -0.44 1.84 9.94
CA HIS A 105 0.30 2.97 10.50
C HIS A 105 -0.25 3.39 11.86
N CYS A 106 0.64 3.66 12.80
CA CYS A 106 0.29 4.18 14.11
C CYS A 106 0.35 5.70 14.13
N GLU A 107 -0.81 6.36 14.28
CA GLU A 107 -0.88 7.82 14.39
C GLU A 107 -0.20 8.37 15.66
N GLY A 108 -0.04 7.55 16.71
CA GLY A 108 0.60 7.94 17.97
C GLY A 108 2.12 8.04 17.88
N CYS A 109 2.79 6.95 17.56
CA CYS A 109 4.27 6.88 17.50
C CYS A 109 4.83 6.95 16.07
N LYS A 110 3.96 7.06 15.05
CA LYS A 110 4.31 7.16 13.63
C LYS A 110 5.05 5.93 13.07
N GLY A 111 5.03 4.80 13.77
CA GLY A 111 5.58 3.56 13.26
C GLY A 111 4.64 2.87 12.28
N VAL A 112 5.20 1.95 11.48
CA VAL A 112 4.50 1.21 10.43
C VAL A 112 4.70 -0.28 10.62
N TRP A 113 3.62 -1.05 10.50
CA TRP A 113 3.67 -2.49 10.41
C TRP A 113 3.57 -2.92 8.95
N PHE A 114 4.49 -3.79 8.55
CA PHE A 114 4.51 -4.47 7.27
C PHE A 114 4.19 -5.95 7.49
N ASP A 115 3.22 -6.47 6.78
CA ASP A 115 3.01 -7.90 6.72
C ASP A 115 4.10 -8.59 5.87
N ARG A 116 4.12 -9.92 5.85
CA ARG A 116 5.13 -10.66 5.10
C ARG A 116 5.25 -10.18 3.66
N ASN A 117 6.47 -9.90 3.21
CA ASN A 117 6.85 -9.48 1.85
C ASN A 117 6.35 -8.09 1.39
N GLU A 118 5.68 -7.32 2.25
CA GLU A 118 5.21 -5.98 1.86
C GLU A 118 6.38 -4.99 1.68
N TRP A 119 7.37 -5.05 2.57
CA TRP A 119 8.57 -4.24 2.42
C TRP A 119 9.33 -4.54 1.13
N GLU A 120 9.51 -5.83 0.82
CA GLU A 120 10.14 -6.29 -0.42
C GLU A 120 9.37 -5.83 -1.66
N ALA A 121 8.02 -5.88 -1.61
CA ALA A 121 7.18 -5.39 -2.69
C ALA A 121 7.31 -3.87 -2.90
N LEU A 122 7.47 -3.09 -1.84
CA LEU A 122 7.76 -1.66 -1.94
C LEU A 122 9.13 -1.41 -2.57
N LYS A 123 10.15 -2.18 -2.17
CA LYS A 123 11.51 -2.08 -2.72
C LYS A 123 11.57 -2.41 -4.21
N GLU A 124 10.88 -3.45 -4.66
CA GLU A 124 10.79 -3.79 -6.08
C GLU A 124 10.26 -2.62 -6.93
N ARG A 125 9.42 -1.78 -6.34
CA ARG A 125 8.81 -0.62 -7.00
C ARG A 125 9.54 0.70 -6.71
N ASN A 126 10.60 0.72 -5.91
CA ASN A 126 11.22 1.94 -5.36
C ASN A 126 10.19 2.86 -4.68
N LEU A 127 9.31 2.29 -3.87
CA LEU A 127 8.30 2.98 -3.09
C LEU A 127 8.57 2.96 -1.58
N HIS A 128 9.63 2.30 -1.16
CA HIS A 128 9.97 2.12 0.26
C HIS A 128 10.49 3.42 0.92
N ASP A 129 10.94 4.39 0.12
CA ASP A 129 11.33 5.75 0.54
C ASP A 129 10.14 6.74 0.54
N ASP A 130 8.98 6.34 0.02
CA ASP A 130 7.79 7.18 -0.11
C ASP A 130 6.70 6.95 0.95
N LEU A 131 7.00 6.24 2.06
CA LEU A 131 5.99 5.94 3.09
C LEU A 131 5.28 7.21 3.59
N HIS A 132 6.01 8.30 3.76
CA HIS A 132 5.45 9.58 4.19
C HIS A 132 4.41 10.15 3.21
N SER A 133 4.67 9.98 1.90
CA SER A 133 3.74 10.40 0.84
C SER A 133 2.48 9.55 0.86
N MET A 134 2.60 8.23 1.09
CA MET A 134 1.49 7.28 1.15
C MET A 134 0.49 7.62 2.26
N LEU A 135 0.94 8.23 3.36
CA LEU A 135 0.09 8.62 4.49
C LEU A 135 -0.71 9.91 4.24
N THR A 136 -0.47 10.61 3.11
CA THR A 136 -1.18 11.84 2.79
C THR A 136 -2.57 11.59 2.20
N SER A 137 -3.50 12.50 2.43
CA SER A 137 -4.83 12.45 1.82
C SER A 137 -4.79 12.51 0.28
N PHE A 138 -3.81 13.21 -0.28
CA PHE A 138 -3.61 13.29 -1.72
C PHE A 138 -3.31 11.90 -2.31
N TRP A 139 -2.33 11.20 -1.74
CA TRP A 139 -1.99 9.84 -2.14
C TRP A 139 -3.17 8.87 -1.98
N GLN A 140 -3.80 8.89 -0.79
CA GLN A 140 -4.92 7.99 -0.50
C GLN A 140 -6.11 8.19 -1.46
N ASN A 141 -6.42 9.43 -1.81
CA ASN A 141 -7.46 9.72 -2.80
C ASN A 141 -7.12 9.13 -4.18
N ALA A 142 -5.87 9.24 -4.62
CA ALA A 142 -5.40 8.66 -5.88
C ALA A 142 -5.45 7.13 -5.85
N ALA A 143 -4.91 6.50 -4.80
CA ALA A 143 -4.90 5.05 -4.61
C ALA A 143 -6.32 4.45 -4.56
N HIS A 144 -7.23 5.07 -3.81
CA HIS A 144 -8.63 4.64 -3.75
C HIS A 144 -9.37 4.84 -5.08
N LYS A 145 -9.06 5.88 -5.83
CA LYS A 145 -9.62 6.09 -7.18
C LYS A 145 -9.16 4.99 -8.15
N GLU A 146 -7.88 4.63 -8.12
CA GLU A 146 -7.32 3.53 -8.91
C GLU A 146 -7.97 2.19 -8.54
N ALA A 147 -8.05 1.86 -7.25
CA ALA A 147 -8.67 0.62 -6.78
C ALA A 147 -10.14 0.53 -7.18
N ARG A 148 -10.89 1.63 -7.06
CA ARG A 148 -12.29 1.71 -7.51
C ARG A 148 -12.42 1.48 -9.01
N LYS A 149 -11.53 2.09 -9.81
CA LYS A 149 -11.51 1.91 -11.26
C LYS A 149 -11.31 0.43 -11.61
N LYS A 150 -10.28 -0.21 -11.06
CA LYS A 150 -10.01 -1.64 -11.29
C LYS A 150 -11.21 -2.53 -10.91
N ARG A 151 -11.84 -2.26 -9.76
CA ARG A 151 -13.02 -3.00 -9.32
C ARG A 151 -14.19 -2.84 -10.29
N LEU A 152 -14.46 -1.63 -10.79
CA LEU A 152 -15.51 -1.39 -11.76
C LEU A 152 -15.22 -2.06 -13.10
N GLU A 153 -13.99 -2.04 -13.57
CA GLU A 153 -13.56 -2.76 -14.78
C GLU A 153 -13.84 -4.26 -14.66
N GLN A 154 -13.49 -4.88 -13.53
CA GLN A 154 -13.77 -6.30 -13.29
C GLN A 154 -15.28 -6.60 -13.29
N ILE A 155 -16.11 -5.72 -12.70
CA ILE A 155 -17.56 -5.87 -12.72
C ILE A 155 -18.10 -5.80 -14.15
N TYR A 156 -17.60 -4.88 -14.97
CA TYR A 156 -18.01 -4.77 -16.37
C TYR A 156 -17.54 -5.95 -17.21
N ILE A 157 -16.30 -6.42 -17.02
CA ILE A 157 -15.78 -7.61 -17.69
C ILE A 157 -16.62 -8.85 -17.32
N ALA A 158 -16.98 -9.01 -16.04
CA ALA A 158 -17.84 -10.12 -15.62
C ALA A 158 -19.25 -10.05 -16.20
N ARG A 159 -19.76 -8.84 -16.49
CA ARG A 159 -21.10 -8.62 -17.04
C ARG A 159 -21.18 -8.73 -18.55
N PHE A 160 -20.19 -8.23 -19.26
CA PHE A 160 -20.19 -8.11 -20.73
C PHE A 160 -19.32 -9.17 -21.41
N GLY A 161 -18.39 -9.77 -20.69
CA GLY A 161 -17.29 -10.54 -21.25
C GLY A 161 -16.08 -9.66 -21.59
N PRO A 162 -14.88 -10.25 -21.65
CA PRO A 162 -13.62 -9.50 -21.89
C PRO A 162 -13.59 -8.84 -23.27
N ASP A 163 -14.09 -9.52 -24.31
CA ASP A 163 -14.03 -9.03 -25.70
C ASP A 163 -14.96 -7.83 -25.90
N ASP A 164 -16.21 -7.94 -25.47
CA ASP A 164 -17.19 -6.83 -25.55
C ASP A 164 -16.74 -5.64 -24.69
N PHE A 165 -16.18 -5.90 -23.50
CA PHE A 165 -15.65 -4.83 -22.67
C PHE A 165 -14.50 -4.09 -23.37
N ALA A 166 -13.57 -4.81 -23.99
CA ALA A 166 -12.47 -4.20 -24.72
C ALA A 166 -12.94 -3.34 -25.89
N GLU A 167 -13.94 -3.83 -26.66
CA GLU A 167 -14.50 -3.08 -27.78
C GLU A 167 -15.26 -1.83 -27.31
N ILE A 168 -16.11 -1.94 -26.28
CA ILE A 168 -16.81 -0.80 -25.70
C ILE A 168 -15.83 0.24 -25.14
N ALA A 169 -14.74 -0.19 -24.50
CA ALA A 169 -13.70 0.70 -24.01
C ALA A 169 -13.02 1.46 -25.16
N ARG A 170 -12.74 0.78 -26.28
CA ARG A 170 -12.19 1.39 -27.49
C ARG A 170 -13.14 2.43 -28.09
N VAL A 171 -14.42 2.07 -28.24
CA VAL A 171 -15.46 2.98 -28.76
C VAL A 171 -15.61 4.20 -27.84
N ARG A 172 -15.60 3.99 -26.53
CA ARG A 172 -15.68 5.09 -25.55
C ARG A 172 -14.48 6.05 -25.69
N ALA A 173 -13.27 5.54 -25.78
CA ALA A 173 -12.08 6.37 -25.98
C ALA A 173 -12.14 7.18 -27.28
N TRP A 174 -12.64 6.56 -28.35
CA TRP A 174 -12.86 7.21 -29.63
C TRP A 174 -13.89 8.35 -29.52
N LEU A 175 -15.02 8.12 -28.84
CA LEU A 175 -16.06 9.14 -28.61
C LEU A 175 -15.53 10.32 -27.80
N GLU A 176 -14.77 10.06 -26.73
CA GLU A 176 -14.22 11.11 -25.87
C GLU A 176 -13.28 12.08 -26.63
N ALA A 177 -12.64 11.61 -27.69
CA ALA A 177 -11.77 12.42 -28.54
C ALA A 177 -12.53 13.27 -29.58
N ARG A 178 -13.89 13.25 -29.62
CA ARG A 178 -14.70 13.93 -30.63
C ARG A 178 -15.39 15.16 -30.06
N ALA A 179 -15.32 16.29 -30.81
CA ALA A 179 -15.99 17.55 -30.44
C ALA A 179 -17.52 17.40 -30.46
N ASN A 180 -18.05 16.55 -31.36
CA ASN A 180 -19.49 16.27 -31.53
C ASN A 180 -19.95 15.02 -30.77
N LYS A 181 -19.27 14.62 -29.73
CA LYS A 181 -19.52 13.39 -28.95
C LYS A 181 -21.00 13.21 -28.58
N GLN A 182 -21.71 14.27 -28.21
CA GLN A 182 -23.13 14.19 -27.80
C GLN A 182 -24.02 13.74 -28.95
N HIS A 183 -23.78 14.26 -30.16
CA HIS A 183 -24.54 13.84 -31.35
C HIS A 183 -24.27 12.39 -31.76
N LEU A 184 -23.00 11.96 -31.60
CA LEU A 184 -22.63 10.56 -31.86
C LEU A 184 -23.28 9.60 -30.86
N ILE A 185 -23.36 9.97 -29.59
CA ILE A 185 -24.07 9.18 -28.57
C ILE A 185 -25.56 9.14 -28.86
N ALA A 186 -26.20 10.26 -29.22
CA ALA A 186 -27.61 10.32 -29.60
C ALA A 186 -27.91 9.37 -30.77
N PHE A 187 -27.10 9.41 -31.82
CA PHE A 187 -27.24 8.50 -32.97
C PHE A 187 -27.11 7.02 -32.57
N LEU A 188 -26.13 6.67 -31.70
CA LEU A 188 -25.92 5.30 -31.26
C LEU A 188 -27.04 4.75 -30.36
N THR A 189 -27.78 5.61 -29.67
CA THR A 189 -28.84 5.22 -28.73
C THR A 189 -30.23 5.40 -29.29
N ASP A 190 -30.37 6.02 -30.46
CA ASP A 190 -31.62 6.13 -31.16
C ASP A 190 -32.06 4.76 -31.71
N LYS A 191 -33.34 4.45 -31.60
CA LYS A 191 -33.90 3.18 -32.10
C LYS A 191 -33.99 3.14 -33.62
N ASP A 192 -34.24 4.27 -34.22
CA ASP A 192 -34.31 4.42 -35.68
C ASP A 192 -33.79 5.83 -36.08
N PRO A 193 -32.47 5.99 -36.16
CA PRO A 193 -31.86 7.31 -36.43
C PRO A 193 -32.14 7.82 -37.87
N PHE A 194 -32.84 7.04 -38.70
CA PHE A 194 -33.19 7.36 -40.07
C PHE A 194 -34.69 7.62 -40.23
N ASP A 195 -35.51 7.40 -39.21
CA ASP A 195 -36.93 7.75 -39.19
C ASP A 195 -37.07 9.22 -38.75
N LEU A 196 -37.43 10.08 -39.71
CA LEU A 196 -37.60 11.53 -39.55
C LEU A 196 -39.08 11.90 -39.42
#